data_267171846969cda3951ac4dcfd30f283
#
_entry.id   267171846969cda3951ac4dcfd30f283
#
_cell.length_a   1.000
_cell.length_b   1.000
_cell.length_c   1.000
_cell.angle_alpha   90.00
_cell.angle_beta   90.00
_cell.angle_gamma   90.00
#
_symmetry.space_group_name_H-M   'P 1'
#
loop_
_entity.id
_entity.type
_entity.pdbx_description
1 polymer ?
#
loop_
_entity_poly.entity_id
_entity_poly.type
_entity_poly.pdbx_seq_one_letter_code
_entity_poly.pdbx_strand_id
1 'polypeptide(L)'
;MTTQVLKRKAFIFFLVAPAFLVLIGVVVYPFIFNIIISLSNMSLAHIRDWHFVGLKQYVNVFTEESKPNFYSVFLKTIIWTVVNLIFHVVLGVFLALLLNQKEIRGKAIFRTILVLPWAVPQLIVALTWRGMFNYEYGSINLMLTHWFGLPAVQWLKSPFETFVAVIITNVWLGYPFMMIIALGALQSIPHELYEAAEMDGASWFHKLKNITIPLIRPVMVPAITLGTIWTFNNLNIVWLVSNAGEPSDQTHLLVSFVYKAAFNFYRYGYGAALSMIIFLILLVFSLTFMRKTRATEAAY
;
A
#
# COMPACT_ATOMS: atom_id res chain seq x y z
N MET A 1 -12.03 -19.02 -45.37
CA MET A 1 -11.96 -17.96 -44.33
C MET A 1 -11.95 -18.51 -42.89
N THR A 2 -12.64 -19.59 -42.59
CA THR A 2 -12.74 -20.20 -41.24
C THR A 2 -11.45 -20.86 -40.70
N THR A 3 -10.67 -21.54 -41.56
CA THR A 3 -9.45 -22.28 -41.15
C THR A 3 -8.28 -21.35 -40.75
N GLN A 4 -8.12 -20.22 -41.40
CA GLN A 4 -7.08 -19.23 -41.02
C GLN A 4 -7.43 -18.54 -39.71
N VAL A 5 -8.69 -18.24 -39.43
CA VAL A 5 -9.17 -17.65 -38.17
C VAL A 5 -8.99 -18.63 -37.03
N LEU A 6 -9.25 -19.91 -37.26
CA LEU A 6 -9.04 -20.98 -36.25
C LEU A 6 -7.55 -21.15 -35.91
N LYS A 7 -6.66 -21.18 -36.92
CA LYS A 7 -5.20 -21.27 -36.72
C LYS A 7 -4.66 -20.05 -35.96
N ARG A 8 -5.16 -18.84 -36.26
CA ARG A 8 -4.77 -17.61 -35.56
C ARG A 8 -5.24 -17.64 -34.09
N LYS A 9 -6.46 -18.09 -33.83
CA LYS A 9 -6.98 -18.24 -32.44
C LYS A 9 -6.19 -19.29 -31.65
N ALA A 10 -5.89 -20.44 -32.27
CA ALA A 10 -5.09 -21.49 -31.65
C ALA A 10 -3.66 -21.01 -31.35
N PHE A 11 -3.05 -20.24 -32.23
CA PHE A 11 -1.72 -19.65 -32.03
C PHE A 11 -1.72 -18.64 -30.87
N ILE A 12 -2.72 -17.74 -30.81
CA ILE A 12 -2.87 -16.79 -29.70
C ILE A 12 -3.07 -17.52 -28.38
N PHE A 13 -3.94 -18.56 -28.37
CA PHE A 13 -4.14 -19.38 -27.19
C PHE A 13 -2.84 -20.04 -26.71
N PHE A 14 -2.04 -20.59 -27.61
CA PHE A 14 -0.78 -21.24 -27.27
C PHE A 14 0.26 -20.26 -26.70
N LEU A 15 0.28 -19.01 -27.20
CA LEU A 15 1.15 -17.95 -26.66
C LEU A 15 0.75 -17.50 -25.27
N VAL A 16 -0.54 -17.48 -24.98
CA VAL A 16 -1.06 -16.95 -23.68
C VAL A 16 -1.24 -18.06 -22.64
N ALA A 17 -1.37 -19.33 -23.07
CA ALA A 17 -1.62 -20.48 -22.20
C ALA A 17 -0.59 -20.62 -21.06
N PRO A 18 0.73 -20.47 -21.26
CA PRO A 18 1.70 -20.56 -20.16
C PRO A 18 1.45 -19.54 -19.05
N ALA A 19 1.11 -18.30 -19.43
CA ALA A 19 0.79 -17.25 -18.46
C ALA A 19 -0.50 -17.58 -17.67
N PHE A 20 -1.53 -18.08 -18.35
CA PHE A 20 -2.76 -18.53 -17.68
C PHE A 20 -2.54 -19.72 -16.76
N LEU A 21 -1.72 -20.69 -17.14
CA LEU A 21 -1.40 -21.84 -16.30
C LEU A 21 -0.71 -21.39 -15.00
N VAL A 22 0.27 -20.48 -15.09
CA VAL A 22 0.93 -19.90 -13.91
C VAL A 22 -0.07 -19.14 -13.05
N LEU A 23 -0.93 -18.31 -13.66
CA LEU A 23 -1.94 -17.54 -12.94
C LEU A 23 -2.94 -18.46 -12.21
N ILE A 24 -3.40 -19.51 -12.86
CA ILE A 24 -4.31 -20.49 -12.24
C ILE A 24 -3.61 -21.22 -11.08
N GLY A 25 -2.39 -21.69 -11.26
CA GLY A 25 -1.68 -22.45 -10.24
C GLY A 25 -1.19 -21.60 -9.06
N VAL A 26 -0.76 -20.37 -9.29
CA VAL A 26 -0.13 -19.53 -8.27
C VAL A 26 -1.11 -18.54 -7.62
N VAL A 27 -2.17 -18.14 -8.33
CA VAL A 27 -3.12 -17.13 -7.81
C VAL A 27 -4.49 -17.76 -7.55
N VAL A 28 -5.09 -18.38 -8.57
CA VAL A 28 -6.49 -18.86 -8.45
C VAL A 28 -6.59 -20.03 -7.49
N TYR A 29 -5.69 -21.00 -7.60
CA TYR A 29 -5.71 -22.19 -6.73
C TYR A 29 -5.55 -21.83 -5.24
N PRO A 30 -4.52 -21.07 -4.81
CA PRO A 30 -4.39 -20.65 -3.40
C PRO A 30 -5.57 -19.78 -2.92
N PHE A 31 -6.14 -18.95 -3.79
CA PHE A 31 -7.31 -18.14 -3.46
C PHE A 31 -8.54 -19.01 -3.17
N ILE A 32 -8.85 -19.98 -4.05
CA ILE A 32 -9.95 -20.93 -3.81
C ILE A 32 -9.69 -21.77 -2.54
N PHE A 33 -8.46 -22.22 -2.35
CA PHE A 33 -8.08 -22.97 -1.15
C PHE A 33 -8.26 -22.13 0.12
N ASN A 34 -7.91 -20.84 0.08
CA ASN A 34 -8.17 -19.91 1.20
C ASN A 34 -9.67 -19.77 1.51
N ILE A 35 -10.54 -19.73 0.48
CA ILE A 35 -12.01 -19.75 0.69
C ILE A 35 -12.43 -21.04 1.42
N ILE A 36 -11.92 -22.19 1.00
CA ILE A 36 -12.24 -23.48 1.63
C ILE A 36 -11.82 -23.50 3.10
N ILE A 37 -10.59 -23.07 3.39
CA ILE A 37 -10.07 -22.99 4.76
C ILE A 37 -10.88 -22.02 5.61
N SER A 38 -11.29 -20.88 5.06
CA SER A 38 -12.07 -19.87 5.79
C SER A 38 -13.43 -20.36 6.29
N LEU A 39 -13.96 -21.40 5.65
CA LEU A 39 -15.22 -22.05 6.01
C LEU A 39 -15.03 -23.29 6.91
N SER A 40 -13.79 -23.56 7.35
CA SER A 40 -13.42 -24.74 8.13
C SER A 40 -12.93 -24.39 9.54
N ASN A 41 -12.85 -25.43 10.39
CA ASN A 41 -12.23 -25.33 11.73
C ASN A 41 -10.72 -25.55 11.71
N MET A 42 -10.07 -25.50 10.55
CA MET A 42 -8.67 -25.85 10.38
C MET A 42 -7.78 -25.04 11.31
N SER A 43 -7.00 -25.76 12.12
CA SER A 43 -6.04 -25.23 13.10
C SER A 43 -4.96 -26.28 13.35
N LEU A 44 -3.94 -25.96 14.13
CA LEU A 44 -2.90 -26.93 14.49
C LEU A 44 -3.52 -28.19 15.16
N ALA A 45 -4.52 -28.01 16.03
CA ALA A 45 -5.21 -29.08 16.70
C ALA A 45 -6.07 -29.94 15.74
N HIS A 46 -6.57 -29.36 14.67
CA HIS A 46 -7.48 -30.00 13.70
C HIS A 46 -6.88 -30.03 12.30
N ILE A 47 -5.56 -30.24 12.15
CA ILE A 47 -4.91 -30.25 10.84
C ILE A 47 -5.21 -31.52 10.04
N ARG A 48 -5.51 -32.62 10.72
CA ARG A 48 -5.81 -33.94 10.10
C ARG A 48 -7.29 -34.25 10.03
N ASP A 49 -8.09 -33.65 10.91
CA ASP A 49 -9.53 -33.93 11.11
C ASP A 49 -10.37 -32.66 10.96
N TRP A 50 -9.90 -31.71 10.14
CA TRP A 50 -10.66 -30.51 9.87
C TRP A 50 -11.97 -30.82 9.13
N HIS A 51 -12.99 -30.03 9.43
CA HIS A 51 -14.31 -30.14 8.80
C HIS A 51 -14.89 -28.76 8.54
N PHE A 52 -15.89 -28.70 7.66
CA PHE A 52 -16.59 -27.47 7.37
C PHE A 52 -17.45 -27.02 8.55
N VAL A 53 -17.32 -25.77 8.94
CA VAL A 53 -18.12 -25.12 10.00
C VAL A 53 -18.93 -23.93 9.47
N GLY A 54 -19.00 -23.75 8.17
CA GLY A 54 -19.70 -22.66 7.50
C GLY A 54 -19.11 -21.30 7.89
N LEU A 55 -19.98 -20.35 8.22
CA LEU A 55 -19.57 -18.97 8.54
C LEU A 55 -19.10 -18.76 9.99
N LYS A 56 -18.91 -19.82 10.79
CA LYS A 56 -18.53 -19.71 12.20
C LYS A 56 -17.24 -18.87 12.40
N GLN A 57 -16.22 -19.06 11.53
CA GLN A 57 -14.99 -18.29 11.65
C GLN A 57 -15.20 -16.80 11.39
N TYR A 58 -16.08 -16.45 10.47
CA TYR A 58 -16.46 -15.06 10.21
C TYR A 58 -17.18 -14.42 11.40
N VAL A 59 -18.10 -15.17 12.02
CA VAL A 59 -18.76 -14.72 13.25
C VAL A 59 -17.74 -14.50 14.35
N ASN A 60 -16.81 -15.42 14.54
CA ASN A 60 -15.74 -15.31 15.54
C ASN A 60 -14.88 -14.04 15.34
N VAL A 61 -14.58 -13.66 14.09
CA VAL A 61 -13.81 -12.44 13.80
C VAL A 61 -14.49 -11.21 14.39
N PHE A 62 -15.81 -11.13 14.34
CA PHE A 62 -16.56 -9.96 14.81
C PHE A 62 -16.97 -10.02 16.29
N THR A 63 -17.07 -11.22 16.87
CA THR A 63 -17.58 -11.42 18.23
C THR A 63 -16.51 -11.71 19.27
N GLU A 64 -15.29 -12.06 18.85
CA GLU A 64 -14.20 -12.37 19.77
C GLU A 64 -13.75 -11.10 20.53
N GLU A 65 -13.85 -11.10 21.85
CA GLU A 65 -13.49 -9.96 22.72
C GLU A 65 -12.00 -9.90 23.05
N SER A 66 -11.18 -10.75 22.46
CA SER A 66 -9.72 -10.74 22.65
C SER A 66 -9.11 -9.37 22.29
N LYS A 67 -8.10 -8.95 23.04
CA LYS A 67 -7.34 -7.73 22.70
C LYS A 67 -6.03 -8.12 22.00
N PRO A 68 -5.72 -7.52 20.84
CA PRO A 68 -6.54 -6.57 20.07
C PRO A 68 -7.75 -7.27 19.39
N ASN A 69 -8.90 -6.61 19.35
CA ASN A 69 -10.07 -7.08 18.62
C ASN A 69 -10.10 -6.55 17.16
N PHE A 70 -10.96 -7.16 16.34
CA PHE A 70 -11.10 -6.80 14.93
C PHE A 70 -11.34 -5.28 14.72
N TYR A 71 -12.24 -4.68 15.47
CA TYR A 71 -12.64 -3.28 15.27
C TYR A 71 -11.50 -2.29 15.52
N SER A 72 -10.73 -2.53 16.59
CA SER A 72 -9.57 -1.68 16.92
C SER A 72 -8.47 -1.80 15.86
N VAL A 73 -8.20 -3.01 15.38
CA VAL A 73 -7.21 -3.27 14.33
C VAL A 73 -7.69 -2.73 12.99
N PHE A 74 -8.97 -2.86 12.66
CA PHE A 74 -9.57 -2.29 11.46
C PHE A 74 -9.45 -0.77 11.43
N LEU A 75 -9.85 -0.09 12.51
CA LEU A 75 -9.73 1.37 12.59
C LEU A 75 -8.29 1.84 12.42
N LYS A 76 -7.33 1.19 13.09
CA LYS A 76 -5.90 1.49 12.92
C LYS A 76 -5.43 1.27 11.47
N THR A 77 -5.91 0.21 10.81
CA THR A 77 -5.59 -0.06 9.42
C THR A 77 -6.13 1.04 8.49
N ILE A 78 -7.33 1.55 8.74
CA ILE A 78 -7.89 2.67 7.97
C ILE A 78 -7.06 3.95 8.20
N ILE A 79 -6.77 4.29 9.47
CA ILE A 79 -5.94 5.47 9.79
C ILE A 79 -4.56 5.35 9.14
N TRP A 80 -3.90 4.20 9.28
CA TRP A 80 -2.65 3.87 8.64
C TRP A 80 -2.69 4.10 7.12
N THR A 81 -3.68 3.52 6.46
CA THR A 81 -3.80 3.57 5.01
C THR A 81 -4.05 4.99 4.52
N VAL A 82 -4.99 5.70 5.15
CA VAL A 82 -5.35 7.07 4.75
C VAL A 82 -4.19 8.04 4.98
N VAL A 83 -3.55 7.99 6.16
CA VAL A 83 -2.43 8.89 6.49
C VAL A 83 -1.26 8.66 5.54
N ASN A 84 -0.83 7.40 5.37
CA ASN A 84 0.26 7.09 4.45
C ASN A 84 -0.06 7.53 3.02
N LEU A 85 -1.27 7.24 2.54
CA LEU A 85 -1.67 7.59 1.18
C LEU A 85 -1.66 9.10 0.93
N ILE A 86 -2.16 9.89 1.88
CA ILE A 86 -2.11 11.36 1.81
C ILE A 86 -0.66 11.82 1.66
N PHE A 87 0.24 11.35 2.52
CA PHE A 87 1.65 11.73 2.44
C PHE A 87 2.33 11.22 1.16
N HIS A 88 2.06 9.99 0.73
CA HIS A 88 2.62 9.46 -0.52
C HIS A 88 2.20 10.32 -1.73
N VAL A 89 0.92 10.68 -1.81
CA VAL A 89 0.40 11.49 -2.93
C VAL A 89 0.92 12.92 -2.85
N VAL A 90 0.81 13.57 -1.68
CA VAL A 90 1.23 14.97 -1.52
C VAL A 90 2.73 15.12 -1.77
N LEU A 91 3.56 14.32 -1.11
CA LEU A 91 5.02 14.37 -1.31
C LEU A 91 5.40 13.95 -2.73
N GLY A 92 4.78 12.89 -3.26
CA GLY A 92 5.03 12.41 -4.61
C GLY A 92 4.72 13.46 -5.67
N VAL A 93 3.53 14.06 -5.64
CA VAL A 93 3.13 15.12 -6.58
C VAL A 93 3.99 16.36 -6.40
N PHE A 94 4.27 16.79 -5.16
CA PHE A 94 5.12 17.94 -4.89
C PHE A 94 6.52 17.78 -5.48
N LEU A 95 7.17 16.64 -5.22
CA LEU A 95 8.51 16.35 -5.76
C LEU A 95 8.49 16.20 -7.29
N ALA A 96 7.41 15.63 -7.85
CA ALA A 96 7.24 15.55 -9.30
C ALA A 96 7.11 16.93 -9.94
N LEU A 97 6.35 17.85 -9.34
CA LEU A 97 6.24 19.24 -9.80
C LEU A 97 7.61 19.94 -9.77
N LEU A 98 8.38 19.76 -8.71
CA LEU A 98 9.75 20.30 -8.65
C LEU A 98 10.62 19.72 -9.77
N LEU A 99 10.68 18.40 -9.93
CA LEU A 99 11.48 17.74 -10.96
C LEU A 99 11.04 18.06 -12.39
N ASN A 100 9.79 18.48 -12.59
CA ASN A 100 9.27 18.86 -13.91
C ASN A 100 9.70 20.27 -14.34
N GLN A 101 10.20 21.13 -13.43
CA GLN A 101 10.65 22.49 -13.76
C GLN A 101 11.84 22.46 -14.72
N LYS A 102 11.84 23.31 -15.76
CA LYS A 102 12.87 23.31 -16.82
C LYS A 102 14.24 23.78 -16.31
N GLU A 103 14.26 24.64 -15.31
CA GLU A 103 15.44 25.36 -14.81
C GLU A 103 16.35 24.49 -13.94
N ILE A 104 15.88 23.39 -13.40
CA ILE A 104 16.67 22.52 -12.52
C ILE A 104 17.76 21.79 -13.32
N ARG A 105 19.00 22.09 -13.01
CA ARG A 105 20.17 21.37 -13.57
C ARG A 105 20.39 20.05 -12.80
N GLY A 106 20.79 18.99 -13.50
CA GLY A 106 21.09 17.71 -12.85
C GLY A 106 19.86 16.91 -12.40
N LYS A 107 18.68 17.10 -12.99
CA LYS A 107 17.43 16.40 -12.67
C LYS A 107 17.57 14.88 -12.56
N ALA A 108 18.43 14.27 -13.39
CA ALA A 108 18.67 12.84 -13.37
C ALA A 108 19.24 12.38 -12.02
N ILE A 109 20.16 13.14 -11.44
CA ILE A 109 20.77 12.83 -10.13
C ILE A 109 19.71 12.94 -9.04
N PHE A 110 18.95 14.04 -8.99
CA PHE A 110 17.88 14.21 -7.99
C PHE A 110 16.82 13.11 -8.12
N ARG A 111 16.39 12.79 -9.34
CA ARG A 111 15.45 11.69 -9.59
C ARG A 111 15.99 10.35 -9.07
N THR A 112 17.26 10.05 -9.33
CA THR A 112 17.88 8.81 -8.86
C THR A 112 17.89 8.75 -7.33
N ILE A 113 18.33 9.82 -6.66
CA ILE A 113 18.36 9.88 -5.19
C ILE A 113 16.95 9.75 -4.59
N LEU A 114 15.96 10.43 -5.16
CA LEU A 114 14.59 10.41 -4.65
C LEU A 114 13.87 9.07 -4.90
N VAL A 115 14.35 8.24 -5.83
CA VAL A 115 13.81 6.90 -6.09
C VAL A 115 14.48 5.83 -5.23
N LEU A 116 15.68 6.09 -4.66
CA LEU A 116 16.41 5.13 -3.84
C LEU A 116 15.59 4.46 -2.75
N PRO A 117 14.71 5.17 -2.00
CA PRO A 117 13.90 4.53 -0.97
C PRO A 117 13.10 3.33 -1.48
N TRP A 118 12.54 3.43 -2.67
CA TRP A 118 11.73 2.37 -3.28
C TRP A 118 12.57 1.21 -3.84
N ALA A 119 13.82 1.47 -4.19
CA ALA A 119 14.74 0.46 -4.72
C ALA A 119 15.34 -0.45 -3.63
N VAL A 120 15.32 -0.02 -2.36
CA VAL A 120 15.87 -0.81 -1.25
C VAL A 120 14.86 -1.87 -0.79
N PRO A 121 15.28 -3.14 -0.55
CA PRO A 121 14.39 -4.17 -0.02
C PRO A 121 13.72 -3.76 1.29
N GLN A 122 12.41 -3.94 1.40
CA GLN A 122 11.61 -3.51 2.56
C GLN A 122 12.13 -4.04 3.90
N LEU A 123 12.67 -5.26 3.92
CA LEU A 123 13.29 -5.86 5.11
C LEU A 123 14.44 -4.99 5.64
N ILE A 124 15.34 -4.58 4.74
CA ILE A 124 16.50 -3.75 5.10
C ILE A 124 16.01 -2.38 5.58
N VAL A 125 15.07 -1.77 4.87
CA VAL A 125 14.47 -0.48 5.26
C VAL A 125 13.89 -0.57 6.67
N ALA A 126 13.03 -1.55 6.93
CA ALA A 126 12.37 -1.69 8.22
C ALA A 126 13.36 -1.86 9.39
N LEU A 127 14.38 -2.72 9.23
CA LEU A 127 15.38 -2.95 10.27
C LEU A 127 16.29 -1.73 10.48
N THR A 128 16.67 -1.04 9.40
CA THR A 128 17.45 0.20 9.48
C THR A 128 16.68 1.29 10.24
N TRP A 129 15.43 1.54 9.84
CA TRP A 129 14.58 2.53 10.51
C TRP A 129 14.31 2.18 11.97
N ARG A 130 14.08 0.89 12.28
CA ARG A 130 13.97 0.42 13.67
C ARG A 130 15.22 0.76 14.48
N GLY A 131 16.43 0.58 13.92
CA GLY A 131 17.68 0.99 14.54
C GLY A 131 17.77 2.51 14.73
N MET A 132 17.33 3.30 13.73
CA MET A 132 17.29 4.76 13.81
C MET A 132 16.33 5.28 14.89
N PHE A 133 15.26 4.54 15.20
CA PHE A 133 14.31 4.85 16.28
C PHE A 133 14.75 4.35 17.67
N ASN A 134 15.94 3.77 17.80
CA ASN A 134 16.45 3.37 19.10
C ASN A 134 16.53 4.57 20.05
N TYR A 135 16.14 4.37 21.32
CA TYR A 135 16.06 5.46 22.29
C TYR A 135 17.43 6.04 22.64
N GLU A 136 18.45 5.20 22.86
CA GLU A 136 19.76 5.63 23.38
C GLU A 136 20.72 6.10 22.27
N TYR A 137 20.81 5.32 21.18
CA TYR A 137 21.80 5.53 20.11
C TYR A 137 21.19 5.68 18.72
N GLY A 138 19.87 5.77 18.63
CA GLY A 138 19.20 5.99 17.34
C GLY A 138 19.46 7.39 16.80
N SER A 139 19.82 7.46 15.52
CA SER A 139 20.16 8.73 14.85
C SER A 139 19.04 9.77 14.93
N ILE A 140 17.78 9.37 14.97
CA ILE A 140 16.64 10.29 15.07
C ILE A 140 16.66 11.02 16.42
N ASN A 141 16.84 10.30 17.52
CA ASN A 141 16.95 10.93 18.85
C ASN A 141 18.22 11.76 19.00
N LEU A 142 19.35 11.30 18.42
CA LEU A 142 20.57 12.09 18.40
C LEU A 142 20.38 13.42 17.66
N MET A 143 19.67 13.43 16.53
CA MET A 143 19.32 14.66 15.82
C MET A 143 18.37 15.55 16.63
N LEU A 144 17.33 14.97 17.24
CA LEU A 144 16.39 15.73 18.06
C LEU A 144 17.09 16.43 19.22
N THR A 145 17.96 15.71 19.94
CA THR A 145 18.63 16.24 21.14
C THR A 145 19.75 17.21 20.81
N HIS A 146 20.65 16.86 19.86
CA HIS A 146 21.85 17.66 19.59
C HIS A 146 21.62 18.82 18.63
N TRP A 147 20.72 18.67 17.64
CA TRP A 147 20.49 19.73 16.64
C TRP A 147 19.32 20.63 16.97
N PHE A 148 18.27 20.07 17.59
CA PHE A 148 17.03 20.81 17.87
C PHE A 148 16.81 21.10 19.36
N GLY A 149 17.65 20.54 20.27
CA GLY A 149 17.49 20.73 21.72
C GLY A 149 16.19 20.13 22.29
N LEU A 150 15.57 19.20 21.53
CA LEU A 150 14.32 18.55 21.92
C LEU A 150 14.60 17.30 22.78
N PRO A 151 13.69 16.90 23.67
CA PRO A 151 13.88 15.69 24.46
C PRO A 151 13.82 14.43 23.57
N ALA A 152 14.58 13.41 23.99
CA ALA A 152 14.54 12.11 23.30
C ALA A 152 13.17 11.46 23.44
N VAL A 153 12.68 10.87 22.34
CA VAL A 153 11.36 10.24 22.26
C VAL A 153 11.51 8.71 22.36
N GLN A 154 10.64 8.08 23.13
CA GLN A 154 10.61 6.61 23.28
C GLN A 154 9.80 5.96 22.12
N TRP A 155 10.29 6.11 20.91
CA TRP A 155 9.61 5.72 19.66
C TRP A 155 9.02 4.31 19.65
N LEU A 156 9.66 3.34 20.28
CA LEU A 156 9.27 1.93 20.22
C LEU A 156 8.73 1.36 21.53
N LYS A 157 8.46 2.21 22.54
CA LYS A 157 7.96 1.79 23.85
C LYS A 157 6.50 2.19 24.11
N SER A 158 5.94 3.08 23.32
CA SER A 158 4.55 3.52 23.43
C SER A 158 3.79 3.24 22.14
N PRO A 159 2.54 2.81 22.20
CA PRO A 159 1.76 2.44 21.02
C PRO A 159 1.60 3.58 20.00
N PHE A 160 1.42 4.81 20.47
CA PHE A 160 1.24 5.97 19.60
C PHE A 160 2.54 6.32 18.87
N GLU A 161 3.66 6.46 19.58
CA GLU A 161 4.95 6.78 18.99
C GLU A 161 5.44 5.67 18.07
N THR A 162 5.21 4.40 18.43
CA THR A 162 5.52 3.28 17.55
C THR A 162 4.70 3.34 16.27
N PHE A 163 3.41 3.67 16.37
CA PHE A 163 2.56 3.82 15.18
C PHE A 163 3.03 4.98 14.29
N VAL A 164 3.44 6.11 14.87
CA VAL A 164 4.05 7.23 14.13
C VAL A 164 5.36 6.81 13.47
N ALA A 165 6.23 6.10 14.18
CA ALA A 165 7.50 5.61 13.63
C ALA A 165 7.29 4.69 12.41
N VAL A 166 6.30 3.80 12.49
CA VAL A 166 5.94 2.92 11.38
C VAL A 166 5.40 3.72 10.19
N ILE A 167 4.56 4.75 10.43
CA ILE A 167 4.05 5.66 9.38
C ILE A 167 5.21 6.40 8.70
N ILE A 168 6.12 7.01 9.46
CA ILE A 168 7.29 7.73 8.90
C ILE A 168 8.09 6.81 7.99
N THR A 169 8.37 5.59 8.43
CA THR A 169 9.10 4.58 7.65
C THR A 169 8.40 4.27 6.34
N ASN A 170 7.08 4.05 6.38
CA ASN A 170 6.33 3.69 5.18
C ASN A 170 6.12 4.88 4.23
N VAL A 171 5.98 6.10 4.75
CA VAL A 171 5.91 7.32 3.94
C VAL A 171 7.22 7.49 3.16
N TRP A 172 8.37 7.31 3.82
CA TRP A 172 9.68 7.38 3.17
C TRP A 172 9.83 6.33 2.06
N LEU A 173 9.32 5.12 2.28
CA LEU A 173 9.38 4.03 1.30
C LEU A 173 8.43 4.23 0.13
N GLY A 174 7.24 4.81 0.35
CA GLY A 174 6.13 4.77 -0.60
C GLY A 174 6.00 6.01 -1.51
N TYR A 175 6.48 7.20 -1.08
CA TYR A 175 6.32 8.42 -1.89
C TYR A 175 6.97 8.34 -3.28
N PRO A 176 8.10 7.60 -3.51
CA PRO A 176 8.74 7.62 -4.82
C PRO A 176 7.89 7.00 -5.93
N PHE A 177 7.06 6.01 -5.60
CA PHE A 177 6.11 5.44 -6.55
C PHE A 177 5.14 6.51 -7.07
N MET A 178 4.51 7.26 -6.17
CA MET A 178 3.61 8.35 -6.55
C MET A 178 4.33 9.47 -7.31
N MET A 179 5.58 9.77 -6.93
CA MET A 179 6.41 10.77 -7.62
C MET A 179 6.69 10.38 -9.07
N ILE A 180 7.06 9.13 -9.34
CA ILE A 180 7.36 8.68 -10.70
C ILE A 180 6.10 8.73 -11.58
N ILE A 181 4.97 8.25 -11.07
CA ILE A 181 3.70 8.26 -11.79
C ILE A 181 3.26 9.69 -12.08
N ALA A 182 3.31 10.57 -11.07
CA ALA A 182 2.96 11.97 -11.22
C ALA A 182 3.88 12.68 -12.22
N LEU A 183 5.19 12.42 -12.15
CA LEU A 183 6.17 13.01 -13.08
C LEU A 183 5.91 12.58 -14.53
N GLY A 184 5.62 11.30 -14.76
CA GLY A 184 5.24 10.80 -16.09
C GLY A 184 3.96 11.47 -16.61
N ALA A 185 2.95 11.61 -15.75
CA ALA A 185 1.70 12.29 -16.10
C ALA A 185 1.92 13.78 -16.40
N LEU A 186 2.74 14.48 -15.61
CA LEU A 186 3.08 15.90 -15.85
C LEU A 186 3.79 16.12 -17.18
N GLN A 187 4.67 15.19 -17.56
CA GLN A 187 5.42 15.26 -18.82
C GLN A 187 4.55 15.01 -20.05
N SER A 188 3.36 14.43 -19.91
CA SER A 188 2.42 14.21 -21.01
C SER A 188 1.49 15.41 -21.27
N ILE A 189 1.48 16.43 -20.39
CA ILE A 189 0.65 17.63 -20.56
C ILE A 189 1.27 18.52 -21.63
N PRO A 190 0.54 18.90 -22.71
CA PRO A 190 1.00 19.85 -23.70
C PRO A 190 1.37 21.20 -23.09
N HIS A 191 2.52 21.75 -23.46
CA HIS A 191 3.03 22.99 -22.87
C HIS A 191 2.17 24.20 -23.24
N GLU A 192 1.55 24.14 -24.43
CA GLU A 192 0.68 25.17 -24.98
C GLU A 192 -0.48 25.53 -24.02
N LEU A 193 -0.95 24.56 -23.22
CA LEU A 193 -2.00 24.82 -22.23
C LEU A 193 -1.53 25.77 -21.12
N TYR A 194 -0.26 25.65 -20.73
CA TYR A 194 0.32 26.54 -19.73
C TYR A 194 0.64 27.92 -20.29
N GLU A 195 1.13 27.98 -21.53
CA GLU A 195 1.41 29.24 -22.25
C GLU A 195 0.12 30.04 -22.47
N ALA A 196 -0.96 29.39 -22.95
CA ALA A 196 -2.25 30.03 -23.09
C ALA A 196 -2.77 30.61 -21.77
N ALA A 197 -2.69 29.81 -20.68
CA ALA A 197 -3.11 30.27 -19.35
C ALA A 197 -2.24 31.43 -18.82
N GLU A 198 -0.95 31.49 -19.18
CA GLU A 198 -0.07 32.63 -18.84
C GLU A 198 -0.45 33.90 -19.60
N MET A 199 -0.82 33.78 -20.86
CA MET A 199 -1.34 34.92 -21.65
C MET A 199 -2.65 35.47 -21.07
N ASP A 200 -3.47 34.60 -20.48
CA ASP A 200 -4.70 34.97 -19.75
C ASP A 200 -4.43 35.50 -18.32
N GLY A 201 -3.16 35.61 -17.90
CA GLY A 201 -2.78 36.11 -16.58
C GLY A 201 -3.03 35.12 -15.44
N ALA A 202 -3.14 33.80 -15.71
CA ALA A 202 -3.37 32.79 -14.70
C ALA A 202 -2.17 32.63 -13.75
N SER A 203 -2.43 32.73 -12.45
CA SER A 203 -1.41 32.48 -11.41
C SER A 203 -0.97 31.00 -11.40
N TRP A 204 0.19 30.73 -10.76
CA TRP A 204 0.67 29.36 -10.58
C TRP A 204 -0.37 28.43 -9.93
N PHE A 205 -1.04 28.92 -8.89
CA PHE A 205 -2.07 28.14 -8.19
C PHE A 205 -3.29 27.87 -9.08
N HIS A 206 -3.65 28.84 -9.93
CA HIS A 206 -4.74 28.67 -10.90
C HIS A 206 -4.39 27.57 -11.92
N LYS A 207 -3.17 27.61 -12.48
CA LYS A 207 -2.67 26.58 -13.41
C LYS A 207 -2.61 25.19 -12.73
N LEU A 208 -2.13 25.12 -11.47
CA LEU A 208 -2.08 23.87 -10.72
C LEU A 208 -3.49 23.26 -10.54
N LYS A 209 -4.46 24.07 -10.11
CA LYS A 209 -5.82 23.58 -9.78
C LYS A 209 -6.65 23.25 -11.02
N ASN A 210 -6.56 24.05 -12.09
CA ASN A 210 -7.47 23.97 -13.22
C ASN A 210 -6.88 23.26 -14.46
N ILE A 211 -5.54 23.12 -14.55
CA ILE A 211 -4.87 22.43 -15.65
C ILE A 211 -4.18 21.17 -15.12
N THR A 212 -3.22 21.35 -14.22
CA THR A 212 -2.33 20.26 -13.81
C THR A 212 -3.08 19.12 -13.11
N ILE A 213 -3.78 19.42 -12.01
CA ILE A 213 -4.48 18.39 -11.21
C ILE A 213 -5.55 17.65 -12.04
N PRO A 214 -6.43 18.33 -12.81
CA PRO A 214 -7.39 17.63 -13.64
C PRO A 214 -6.77 16.72 -14.68
N LEU A 215 -5.68 17.14 -15.35
CA LEU A 215 -5.05 16.37 -16.43
C LEU A 215 -4.22 15.20 -15.92
N ILE A 216 -3.59 15.27 -14.73
CA ILE A 216 -2.89 14.12 -14.15
C ILE A 216 -3.84 13.12 -13.46
N ARG A 217 -5.05 13.53 -13.11
CA ARG A 217 -6.02 12.73 -12.36
C ARG A 217 -6.28 11.35 -12.97
N PRO A 218 -6.52 11.18 -14.29
CA PRO A 218 -6.78 9.86 -14.88
C PRO A 218 -5.63 8.87 -14.68
N VAL A 219 -4.38 9.35 -14.64
CA VAL A 219 -3.19 8.54 -14.41
C VAL A 219 -2.96 8.28 -12.92
N MET A 220 -3.23 9.28 -12.07
CA MET A 220 -3.04 9.17 -10.62
C MET A 220 -4.07 8.27 -9.95
N VAL A 221 -5.32 8.23 -10.42
CA VAL A 221 -6.38 7.44 -9.75
C VAL A 221 -6.08 5.94 -9.72
N PRO A 222 -5.69 5.27 -10.82
CA PRO A 222 -5.22 3.89 -10.78
C PRO A 222 -4.02 3.69 -9.87
N ALA A 223 -3.04 4.60 -9.90
CA ALA A 223 -1.85 4.55 -9.04
C ALA A 223 -2.21 4.67 -7.54
N ILE A 224 -3.13 5.56 -7.20
CA ILE A 224 -3.67 5.72 -5.84
C ILE A 224 -4.38 4.44 -5.40
N THR A 225 -5.20 3.83 -6.27
CA THR A 225 -5.86 2.56 -5.99
C THR A 225 -4.86 1.45 -5.66
N LEU A 226 -3.83 1.30 -6.50
CA LEU A 226 -2.78 0.31 -6.31
C LEU A 226 -1.95 0.59 -5.04
N GLY A 227 -1.58 1.85 -4.81
CA GLY A 227 -0.88 2.30 -3.61
C GLY A 227 -1.69 2.06 -2.33
N THR A 228 -3.03 2.21 -2.39
CA THR A 228 -3.93 1.88 -1.28
C THR A 228 -3.88 0.39 -0.96
N ILE A 229 -3.98 -0.48 -1.98
CA ILE A 229 -3.93 -1.94 -1.80
C ILE A 229 -2.59 -2.36 -1.20
N TRP A 230 -1.46 -1.83 -1.68
CA TRP A 230 -0.13 -2.14 -1.17
C TRP A 230 0.07 -1.64 0.27
N THR A 231 -0.36 -0.42 0.57
CA THR A 231 -0.24 0.15 1.92
C THR A 231 -1.11 -0.61 2.92
N PHE A 232 -2.35 -0.93 2.55
CA PHE A 232 -3.27 -1.70 3.40
C PHE A 232 -2.72 -3.08 3.76
N ASN A 233 -2.02 -3.73 2.82
CA ASN A 233 -1.44 -5.06 2.99
C ASN A 233 0.06 -5.05 3.35
N ASN A 234 0.61 -3.92 3.82
CA ASN A 234 2.03 -3.85 4.15
C ASN A 234 2.33 -4.50 5.50
N LEU A 235 2.62 -5.81 5.46
CA LEU A 235 3.02 -6.58 6.63
C LEU A 235 4.43 -6.20 7.11
N ASN A 236 5.40 -6.13 6.18
CA ASN A 236 6.82 -6.09 6.51
C ASN A 236 7.20 -4.88 7.38
N ILE A 237 6.76 -3.69 6.97
CA ILE A 237 7.11 -2.46 7.71
C ILE A 237 6.50 -2.50 9.10
N VAL A 238 5.20 -2.82 9.21
CA VAL A 238 4.53 -2.87 10.52
C VAL A 238 5.14 -3.94 11.41
N TRP A 239 5.30 -5.16 10.89
CA TRP A 239 5.80 -6.30 11.67
C TRP A 239 7.23 -6.10 12.17
N LEU A 240 8.12 -5.61 11.31
CA LEU A 240 9.54 -5.50 11.61
C LEU A 240 9.89 -4.26 12.43
N VAL A 241 9.28 -3.11 12.14
CA VAL A 241 9.56 -1.87 12.90
C VAL A 241 8.95 -1.94 14.30
N SER A 242 7.70 -2.39 14.42
CA SER A 242 7.02 -2.52 15.72
C SER A 242 7.38 -3.79 16.50
N ASN A 243 8.26 -4.64 15.98
CA ASN A 243 8.57 -5.94 16.60
C ASN A 243 7.33 -6.80 16.82
N ALA A 244 6.67 -7.17 15.72
CA ALA A 244 5.50 -8.05 15.70
C ALA A 244 4.25 -7.49 16.41
N GLY A 245 4.05 -6.17 16.36
CA GLY A 245 2.85 -5.51 16.91
C GLY A 245 3.03 -4.89 18.30
N GLU A 246 4.26 -4.94 18.84
CA GLU A 246 4.58 -4.30 20.11
C GLU A 246 4.49 -2.75 20.05
N PRO A 247 4.29 -2.06 21.16
CA PRO A 247 4.05 -2.60 22.51
C PRO A 247 2.61 -3.09 22.71
N SER A 248 2.48 -4.11 23.54
CA SER A 248 1.19 -4.67 24.01
C SER A 248 0.22 -5.08 22.90
N ASP A 249 0.71 -5.56 21.78
CA ASP A 249 -0.08 -5.92 20.58
C ASP A 249 -0.94 -4.77 20.00
N GLN A 250 -0.60 -3.53 20.34
CA GLN A 250 -1.44 -2.40 19.96
C GLN A 250 -1.10 -1.76 18.62
N THR A 251 -0.01 -2.17 17.96
CA THR A 251 0.39 -1.61 16.65
C THR A 251 0.02 -2.51 15.47
N HIS A 252 -0.79 -3.55 15.70
CA HIS A 252 -1.26 -4.40 14.61
C HIS A 252 -2.15 -3.67 13.61
N LEU A 253 -1.95 -4.02 12.32
CA LEU A 253 -2.89 -3.82 11.24
C LEU A 253 -3.58 -5.14 10.90
N LEU A 254 -4.65 -5.11 10.10
CA LEU A 254 -5.38 -6.33 9.73
C LEU A 254 -4.45 -7.40 9.14
N VAL A 255 -3.54 -7.03 8.24
CA VAL A 255 -2.59 -7.97 7.63
C VAL A 255 -1.64 -8.60 8.64
N SER A 256 -1.11 -7.85 9.59
CA SER A 256 -0.24 -8.37 10.64
C SER A 256 -1.02 -9.20 11.67
N PHE A 257 -2.28 -8.89 11.88
CA PHE A 257 -3.19 -9.67 12.72
C PHE A 257 -3.54 -11.02 12.08
N VAL A 258 -3.78 -11.05 10.74
CA VAL A 258 -3.90 -12.30 9.98
C VAL A 258 -2.65 -13.16 10.14
N TYR A 259 -1.48 -12.56 9.96
CA TYR A 259 -0.20 -13.27 10.09
C TYR A 259 -0.05 -13.89 11.49
N LYS A 260 -0.33 -13.12 12.53
CA LYS A 260 -0.30 -13.59 13.92
C LYS A 260 -1.30 -14.73 14.17
N ALA A 261 -2.55 -14.58 13.70
CA ALA A 261 -3.57 -15.60 13.85
C ALA A 261 -3.18 -16.93 13.17
N ALA A 262 -2.65 -16.86 11.95
CA ALA A 262 -2.32 -18.03 11.16
C ALA A 262 -0.99 -18.71 11.60
N PHE A 263 0.07 -17.92 11.89
CA PHE A 263 1.42 -18.45 12.07
C PHE A 263 1.92 -18.47 13.53
N ASN A 264 1.37 -17.60 14.39
CA ASN A 264 1.72 -17.63 15.82
C ASN A 264 0.71 -18.44 16.63
N PHE A 265 -0.60 -18.28 16.31
CA PHE A 265 -1.67 -19.01 17.02
C PHE A 265 -2.14 -20.24 16.26
N TYR A 266 -1.66 -20.47 15.04
CA TYR A 266 -2.01 -21.62 14.18
C TYR A 266 -3.51 -21.83 13.97
N ARG A 267 -4.27 -20.73 13.98
CA ARG A 267 -5.73 -20.67 13.72
C ARG A 267 -5.99 -20.42 12.24
N TYR A 268 -5.70 -21.41 11.40
CA TYR A 268 -5.72 -21.24 9.94
C TYR A 268 -7.10 -20.83 9.40
N GLY A 269 -8.18 -21.48 9.86
CA GLY A 269 -9.54 -21.12 9.46
C GLY A 269 -9.92 -19.69 9.80
N TYR A 270 -9.56 -19.23 11.01
CA TYR A 270 -9.77 -17.85 11.44
C TYR A 270 -8.94 -16.85 10.64
N GLY A 271 -7.66 -17.13 10.43
CA GLY A 271 -6.76 -16.30 9.62
C GLY A 271 -7.24 -16.20 8.16
N ALA A 272 -7.72 -17.31 7.59
CA ALA A 272 -8.28 -17.34 6.25
C ALA A 272 -9.58 -16.52 6.16
N ALA A 273 -10.49 -16.62 7.14
CA ALA A 273 -11.72 -15.81 7.18
C ALA A 273 -11.39 -14.31 7.26
N LEU A 274 -10.42 -13.94 8.11
CA LEU A 274 -9.95 -12.55 8.22
C LEU A 274 -9.33 -12.04 6.90
N SER A 275 -8.56 -12.88 6.20
CA SER A 275 -8.00 -12.56 4.87
C SER A 275 -9.09 -12.33 3.83
N MET A 276 -10.17 -13.11 3.85
CA MET A 276 -11.33 -12.92 2.97
C MET A 276 -12.07 -11.62 3.26
N ILE A 277 -12.19 -11.23 4.53
CA ILE A 277 -12.75 -9.92 4.92
C ILE A 277 -11.90 -8.79 4.35
N ILE A 278 -10.57 -8.87 4.49
CA ILE A 278 -9.64 -7.90 3.91
C ILE A 278 -9.83 -7.80 2.39
N PHE A 279 -9.89 -8.94 1.71
CA PHE A 279 -10.13 -8.99 0.27
C PHE A 279 -11.43 -8.28 -0.12
N LEU A 280 -12.52 -8.55 0.58
CA LEU A 280 -13.82 -7.92 0.30
C LEU A 280 -13.80 -6.41 0.55
N ILE A 281 -13.15 -5.94 1.62
CA ILE A 281 -12.97 -4.51 1.92
C ILE A 281 -12.23 -3.82 0.76
N LEU A 282 -11.11 -4.39 0.32
CA LEU A 282 -10.30 -3.82 -0.75
C LEU A 282 -11.00 -3.90 -2.12
N LEU A 283 -11.74 -4.98 -2.38
CA LEU A 283 -12.53 -5.12 -3.60
C LEU A 283 -13.61 -4.04 -3.69
N VAL A 284 -14.41 -3.87 -2.62
CA VAL A 284 -15.46 -2.84 -2.55
C VAL A 284 -14.86 -1.45 -2.67
N PHE A 285 -13.76 -1.17 -1.95
CA PHE A 285 -13.04 0.09 -2.06
C PHE A 285 -12.59 0.35 -3.51
N SER A 286 -11.89 -0.59 -4.13
CA SER A 286 -11.33 -0.43 -5.48
C SER A 286 -12.41 -0.18 -6.51
N LEU A 287 -13.49 -0.99 -6.49
CA LEU A 287 -14.61 -0.84 -7.41
C LEU A 287 -15.33 0.50 -7.24
N THR A 288 -15.59 0.91 -6.00
CA THR A 288 -16.30 2.17 -5.71
C THR A 288 -15.43 3.40 -6.02
N PHE A 289 -14.14 3.34 -5.68
CA PHE A 289 -13.21 4.44 -5.92
C PHE A 289 -12.99 4.66 -7.42
N MET A 290 -12.73 3.59 -8.18
CA MET A 290 -12.55 3.69 -9.64
C MET A 290 -13.81 4.19 -10.35
N ARG A 291 -15.01 3.73 -9.94
CA ARG A 291 -16.29 4.20 -10.50
C ARG A 291 -16.53 5.68 -10.19
N LYS A 292 -16.37 6.10 -8.94
CA LYS A 292 -16.61 7.51 -8.51
C LYS A 292 -15.64 8.50 -9.13
N THR A 293 -14.42 8.07 -9.38
CA THR A 293 -13.37 8.95 -9.95
C THR A 293 -13.38 8.99 -11.46
N ARG A 294 -14.26 8.22 -12.12
CA ARG A 294 -14.31 8.08 -13.60
C ARG A 294 -12.94 7.76 -14.21
N ALA A 295 -12.15 6.95 -13.50
CA ALA A 295 -10.78 6.64 -13.89
C ALA A 295 -10.66 5.91 -15.25
N THR A 296 -11.77 5.36 -15.75
CA THR A 296 -11.85 4.65 -17.03
C THR A 296 -12.39 5.53 -18.17
N GLU A 297 -12.87 6.74 -17.88
CA GLU A 297 -13.28 7.69 -18.90
C GLU A 297 -12.02 8.40 -19.41
N ALA A 298 -11.71 8.23 -20.70
CA ALA A 298 -10.62 8.94 -21.35
C ALA A 298 -10.84 10.46 -21.22
N ALA A 299 -9.82 11.16 -20.74
CA ALA A 299 -9.81 12.62 -20.70
C ALA A 299 -9.49 13.12 -22.12
N TYR A 300 -10.47 13.06 -23.03
CA TYR A 300 -10.43 13.67 -24.37
C TYR A 300 -11.65 14.58 -24.52
#